data_26b18cb93c7fb32b54eca32577e6a0ac
#
_entry.id   26b18cb93c7fb32b54eca32577e6a0ac
#
_cell.length_a   1.000
_cell.length_b   1.000
_cell.length_c   1.000
_cell.angle_alpha   90.00
_cell.angle_beta   90.00
_cell.angle_gamma   90.00
#
_symmetry.space_group_name_H-M   'P 1'
#
loop_
_entity.id
_entity.type
_entity.pdbx_description
1 polymer ?
#
loop_
_entity_poly.entity_id
_entity_poly.type
_entity_poly.pdbx_seq_one_letter_code
_entity_poly.pdbx_strand_id
1 'polypeptide(L)'
;MDFKHLNLHNFPELKATTTKQGRRYQVEDTFYPSVTTVIGHSKKKSIMEWRNRVGEEEANKVTKRATTRGNKCHKLAELYLKNEDISRYKDDPLSMGLFYQIKPHLDSINNIHALEAPLSSNLLKLAGRVDCIAEYKGELAILDFKTSTKTIREDWIHDYFAPETAYAIMFQELTGLMVKKLVTIIACETGEPQLFEIYDKFKYARKLKGYICLLYTSPSPRDS
;
A
#
# COMPACT_ATOMS: atom_id res chain seq x y z
N MET A 1 1.63 4.53 -24.60
CA MET A 1 2.66 3.57 -24.15
C MET A 1 1.90 2.36 -23.67
N ASP A 2 2.23 1.16 -24.14
CA ASP A 2 1.52 -0.05 -23.72
C ASP A 2 2.41 -0.83 -22.76
N PHE A 3 1.90 -1.05 -21.56
CA PHE A 3 2.57 -1.84 -20.53
C PHE A 3 2.38 -3.33 -20.81
N LYS A 4 3.45 -4.10 -20.70
CA LYS A 4 3.40 -5.55 -20.87
C LYS A 4 3.00 -6.21 -19.55
N HIS A 5 1.93 -7.02 -19.60
CA HIS A 5 1.47 -7.82 -18.48
C HIS A 5 1.94 -9.26 -18.58
N LEU A 6 2.48 -9.79 -17.49
CA LEU A 6 2.97 -11.16 -17.39
C LEU A 6 1.96 -12.01 -16.61
N ASN A 7 1.21 -12.85 -17.31
CA ASN A 7 0.25 -13.77 -16.69
C ASN A 7 0.96 -15.06 -16.24
N LEU A 8 1.99 -14.92 -15.39
CA LEU A 8 2.84 -16.05 -14.97
C LEU A 8 2.38 -16.70 -13.66
N HIS A 9 1.50 -16.05 -12.90
CA HIS A 9 1.16 -16.49 -11.54
C HIS A 9 -0.35 -16.49 -11.33
N ASN A 10 -0.83 -17.51 -10.63
CA ASN A 10 -2.21 -17.56 -10.16
C ASN A 10 -2.30 -16.94 -8.78
N PHE A 11 -2.93 -15.77 -8.68
CA PHE A 11 -3.18 -15.10 -7.40
C PHE A 11 -4.43 -15.69 -6.73
N PRO A 12 -4.42 -15.89 -5.40
CA PRO A 12 -5.56 -16.44 -4.69
C PRO A 12 -6.73 -15.46 -4.70
N GLU A 13 -7.97 -15.97 -4.76
CA GLU A 13 -9.13 -15.15 -4.44
C GLU A 13 -9.29 -15.08 -2.92
N LEU A 14 -9.19 -13.89 -2.35
CA LEU A 14 -9.29 -13.67 -0.91
C LEU A 14 -10.53 -12.84 -0.59
N LYS A 15 -11.46 -13.41 0.20
CA LYS A 15 -12.62 -12.68 0.70
C LYS A 15 -12.24 -11.82 1.89
N ALA A 16 -12.48 -10.50 1.77
CA ALA A 16 -12.20 -9.55 2.83
C ALA A 16 -13.45 -9.26 3.66
N THR A 17 -13.31 -9.24 4.97
CA THR A 17 -14.33 -8.79 5.94
C THR A 17 -13.76 -7.67 6.79
N THR A 18 -14.51 -6.58 6.95
CA THR A 18 -14.10 -5.46 7.81
C THR A 18 -14.93 -5.48 9.09
N THR A 19 -14.26 -5.49 10.22
CA THR A 19 -14.85 -5.48 11.57
C THR A 19 -14.37 -4.23 12.33
N LYS A 20 -14.87 -4.04 13.57
CA LYS A 20 -14.35 -3.00 14.48
C LYS A 20 -12.85 -3.17 14.78
N GLN A 21 -12.32 -4.39 14.64
CA GLN A 21 -10.90 -4.71 14.86
C GLN A 21 -10.03 -4.52 13.62
N GLY A 22 -10.63 -4.14 12.48
CA GLY A 22 -9.96 -3.93 11.21
C GLY A 22 -10.37 -4.94 10.13
N ARG A 23 -9.69 -4.84 8.97
CA ARG A 23 -9.92 -5.73 7.83
C ARG A 23 -9.19 -7.05 8.03
N ARG A 24 -9.87 -8.14 7.73
CA ARG A 24 -9.33 -9.51 7.72
C ARG A 24 -9.66 -10.17 6.40
N TYR A 25 -8.81 -11.11 5.99
CA TYR A 25 -9.01 -11.92 4.78
C TYR A 25 -9.16 -13.38 5.19
N GLN A 26 -10.12 -14.06 4.57
CA GLN A 26 -10.22 -15.50 4.68
C GLN A 26 -9.13 -16.14 3.82
N VAL A 27 -8.27 -16.93 4.45
CA VAL A 27 -7.22 -17.73 3.82
C VAL A 27 -7.46 -19.17 4.26
N GLU A 28 -7.96 -20.00 3.34
CA GLU A 28 -8.47 -21.33 3.66
C GLU A 28 -9.52 -21.27 4.79
N ASP A 29 -9.32 -21.99 5.89
CA ASP A 29 -10.23 -22.03 7.04
C ASP A 29 -9.90 -20.99 8.13
N THR A 30 -8.92 -20.11 7.90
CA THR A 30 -8.47 -19.11 8.87
C THR A 30 -8.65 -17.68 8.39
N PHE A 31 -8.64 -16.73 9.35
CA PHE A 31 -8.75 -15.31 9.05
C PHE A 31 -7.46 -14.59 9.42
N TYR A 32 -6.75 -14.09 8.41
CA TYR A 32 -5.55 -13.27 8.60
C TYR A 32 -5.89 -11.78 8.64
N PRO A 33 -5.32 -11.00 9.57
CA PRO A 33 -5.44 -9.55 9.54
C PRO A 33 -4.79 -9.00 8.27
N SER A 34 -5.34 -7.88 7.77
CA SER A 34 -4.70 -7.20 6.65
C SER A 34 -3.39 -6.52 7.08
N VAL A 35 -2.45 -6.41 6.14
CA VAL A 35 -1.21 -5.65 6.34
C VAL A 35 -1.52 -4.24 6.85
N THR A 36 -2.51 -3.57 6.24
CA THR A 36 -2.93 -2.22 6.65
C THR A 36 -3.54 -2.19 8.06
N THR A 37 -4.22 -3.25 8.50
CA THR A 37 -4.74 -3.36 9.88
C THR A 37 -3.59 -3.43 10.89
N VAL A 38 -2.55 -4.21 10.60
CA VAL A 38 -1.36 -4.34 11.46
C VAL A 38 -0.62 -3.01 11.58
N ILE A 39 -0.37 -2.35 10.46
CA ILE A 39 0.29 -1.03 10.46
C ILE A 39 -0.58 0.03 11.15
N GLY A 40 -1.89 0.05 10.88
CA GLY A 40 -2.83 0.96 11.52
C GLY A 40 -2.90 0.77 13.04
N HIS A 41 -2.80 -0.48 13.52
CA HIS A 41 -2.79 -0.78 14.94
C HIS A 41 -1.58 -0.15 15.65
N SER A 42 -0.40 -0.20 15.05
CA SER A 42 0.81 0.42 15.60
C SER A 42 0.71 1.96 15.70
N LYS A 43 -0.12 2.58 14.87
CA LYS A 43 -0.35 4.04 14.83
C LYS A 43 -1.57 4.50 15.64
N LYS A 44 -2.32 3.56 16.24
CA LYS A 44 -3.61 3.86 16.88
C LYS A 44 -3.49 4.96 17.95
N LYS A 45 -2.47 4.90 18.79
CA LYS A 45 -2.24 5.88 19.87
C LYS A 45 -2.01 7.28 19.28
N SER A 46 -1.07 7.43 18.34
CA SER A 46 -0.74 8.72 17.73
C SER A 46 -1.91 9.30 16.94
N ILE A 47 -2.71 8.46 16.29
CA ILE A 47 -3.93 8.89 15.59
C ILE A 47 -4.96 9.39 16.59
N MET A 48 -5.17 8.72 17.73
CA MET A 48 -6.08 9.18 18.78
C MET A 48 -5.63 10.52 19.38
N GLU A 49 -4.35 10.66 19.69
CA GLU A 49 -3.77 11.92 20.21
C GLU A 49 -3.96 13.08 19.21
N TRP A 50 -3.74 12.81 17.91
CA TRP A 50 -4.01 13.79 16.86
C TRP A 50 -5.49 14.15 16.79
N ARG A 51 -6.41 13.17 16.79
CA ARG A 51 -7.86 13.42 16.77
C ARG A 51 -8.32 14.26 17.95
N ASN A 52 -7.81 13.94 19.17
CA ASN A 52 -8.13 14.71 20.37
C ASN A 52 -7.65 16.17 20.28
N ARG A 53 -6.49 16.40 19.62
CA ARG A 53 -5.91 17.74 19.44
C ARG A 53 -6.68 18.59 18.44
N VAL A 54 -7.09 18.01 17.30
CA VAL A 54 -7.74 18.78 16.21
C VAL A 54 -9.26 18.79 16.30
N GLY A 55 -9.85 17.93 17.11
CA GLY A 55 -11.28 17.69 17.22
C GLY A 55 -11.81 16.67 16.21
N GLU A 56 -12.91 16.01 16.58
CA GLU A 56 -13.44 14.87 15.82
C GLU A 56 -13.94 15.26 14.42
N GLU A 57 -14.63 16.38 14.32
CA GLU A 57 -15.19 16.87 13.05
C GLU A 57 -14.07 17.16 12.04
N GLU A 58 -13.06 17.93 12.43
CA GLU A 58 -11.93 18.26 11.54
C GLU A 58 -11.11 17.00 11.20
N ALA A 59 -10.89 16.13 12.17
CA ALA A 59 -10.19 14.86 11.92
C ALA A 59 -10.93 13.99 10.89
N ASN A 60 -12.27 13.92 10.97
CA ASN A 60 -13.10 13.18 10.01
C ASN A 60 -13.03 13.80 8.61
N LYS A 61 -13.09 15.12 8.51
CA LYS A 61 -12.97 15.87 7.25
C LYS A 61 -11.62 15.65 6.58
N VAL A 62 -10.52 15.78 7.33
CA VAL A 62 -9.16 15.52 6.85
C VAL A 62 -8.99 14.08 6.39
N THR A 63 -9.45 13.11 7.18
CA THR A 63 -9.37 11.68 6.85
C THR A 63 -10.17 11.36 5.59
N LYS A 64 -11.41 11.88 5.46
CA LYS A 64 -12.25 11.66 4.27
C LYS A 64 -11.60 12.23 3.02
N ARG A 65 -11.05 13.47 3.09
CA ARG A 65 -10.33 14.09 1.97
C ARG A 65 -9.12 13.26 1.56
N ALA A 66 -8.28 12.84 2.51
CA ALA A 66 -7.10 12.04 2.25
C ALA A 66 -7.44 10.68 1.61
N THR A 67 -8.46 9.99 2.13
CA THR A 67 -8.93 8.70 1.59
C THR A 67 -9.48 8.85 0.18
N THR A 68 -10.34 9.85 -0.07
CA THR A 68 -10.90 10.09 -1.41
C THR A 68 -9.80 10.40 -2.42
N ARG A 69 -8.87 11.28 -2.07
CA ARG A 69 -7.71 11.62 -2.90
C ARG A 69 -6.87 10.38 -3.20
N GLY A 70 -6.52 9.61 -2.16
CA GLY A 70 -5.73 8.38 -2.31
C GLY A 70 -6.39 7.38 -3.25
N ASN A 71 -7.66 7.05 -3.01
CA ASN A 71 -8.41 6.08 -3.83
C ASN A 71 -8.46 6.49 -5.31
N LYS A 72 -8.65 7.77 -5.60
CA LYS A 72 -8.69 8.26 -6.99
C LYS A 72 -7.33 8.18 -7.65
N CYS A 73 -6.25 8.55 -6.95
CA CYS A 73 -4.89 8.47 -7.48
C CYS A 73 -4.48 7.02 -7.76
N HIS A 74 -4.73 6.10 -6.82
CA HIS A 74 -4.51 4.66 -7.03
C HIS A 74 -5.31 4.14 -8.23
N LYS A 75 -6.59 4.53 -8.35
CA LYS A 75 -7.42 4.08 -9.47
C LYS A 75 -6.91 4.58 -10.82
N LEU A 76 -6.44 5.82 -10.89
CA LEU A 76 -5.83 6.36 -12.11
C LEU A 76 -4.53 5.64 -12.46
N ALA A 77 -3.65 5.39 -11.49
CA ALA A 77 -2.43 4.61 -11.70
C ALA A 77 -2.74 3.18 -12.16
N GLU A 78 -3.70 2.50 -11.51
CA GLU A 78 -4.15 1.16 -11.90
C GLU A 78 -4.65 1.12 -13.36
N LEU A 79 -5.57 2.02 -13.73
CA LEU A 79 -6.14 2.07 -15.08
C LEU A 79 -5.05 2.33 -16.12
N TYR A 80 -4.19 3.30 -15.86
CA TYR A 80 -3.08 3.64 -16.74
C TYR A 80 -2.14 2.44 -16.96
N LEU A 81 -1.74 1.76 -15.89
CA LEU A 81 -0.90 0.57 -15.95
C LEU A 81 -1.60 -0.63 -16.60
N LYS A 82 -2.94 -0.67 -16.61
CA LYS A 82 -3.76 -1.65 -17.35
C LYS A 82 -3.93 -1.32 -18.83
N ASN A 83 -3.37 -0.23 -19.33
CA ASN A 83 -3.61 0.31 -20.66
C ASN A 83 -5.08 0.68 -20.90
N GLU A 84 -5.82 1.04 -19.84
CA GLU A 84 -7.21 1.46 -19.92
C GLU A 84 -7.36 2.98 -20.02
N ASP A 85 -8.47 3.42 -20.59
CA ASP A 85 -8.77 4.85 -20.77
C ASP A 85 -9.05 5.54 -19.43
N ILE A 86 -8.34 6.63 -19.18
CA ILE A 86 -8.50 7.50 -18.01
C ILE A 86 -9.25 8.81 -18.31
N SER A 87 -9.73 9.01 -19.53
CA SER A 87 -10.38 10.27 -19.97
C SER A 87 -11.62 10.64 -19.15
N ARG A 88 -12.30 9.67 -18.53
CA ARG A 88 -13.43 9.90 -17.63
C ARG A 88 -13.09 10.71 -16.38
N TYR A 89 -11.81 10.86 -16.04
CA TYR A 89 -11.33 11.63 -14.90
C TYR A 89 -10.90 13.06 -15.27
N LYS A 90 -10.99 13.46 -16.55
CA LYS A 90 -10.55 14.78 -17.06
C LYS A 90 -11.16 15.96 -16.31
N ASP A 91 -12.38 15.79 -15.78
CA ASP A 91 -13.12 16.83 -15.06
C ASP A 91 -12.80 16.85 -13.54
N ASP A 92 -11.79 16.08 -13.10
CA ASP A 92 -11.25 16.09 -11.73
C ASP A 92 -9.78 16.59 -11.74
N PRO A 93 -9.59 17.92 -11.74
CA PRO A 93 -8.25 18.50 -11.94
C PRO A 93 -7.26 18.14 -10.82
N LEU A 94 -7.73 17.94 -9.58
CA LEU A 94 -6.85 17.52 -8.48
C LEU A 94 -6.32 16.11 -8.72
N SER A 95 -7.21 15.16 -9.04
CA SER A 95 -6.78 13.77 -9.26
C SER A 95 -5.91 13.63 -10.50
N MET A 96 -6.24 14.35 -11.58
CA MET A 96 -5.43 14.37 -12.80
C MET A 96 -4.08 15.04 -12.58
N GLY A 97 -4.02 16.14 -11.83
CA GLY A 97 -2.77 16.81 -11.48
C GLY A 97 -1.83 15.87 -10.69
N LEU A 98 -2.34 15.19 -9.68
CA LEU A 98 -1.58 14.21 -8.89
C LEU A 98 -1.12 13.02 -9.75
N PHE A 99 -1.97 12.52 -10.64
CA PHE A 99 -1.60 11.46 -11.58
C PHE A 99 -0.46 11.92 -12.51
N TYR A 100 -0.54 13.12 -13.10
CA TYR A 100 0.50 13.62 -13.99
C TYR A 100 1.84 13.84 -13.27
N GLN A 101 1.84 14.14 -11.98
CA GLN A 101 3.07 14.21 -11.20
C GLN A 101 3.80 12.86 -11.14
N ILE A 102 3.07 11.75 -10.94
CA ILE A 102 3.67 10.42 -10.82
C ILE A 102 3.81 9.69 -12.16
N LYS A 103 3.14 10.14 -13.20
CA LYS A 103 3.16 9.50 -14.53
C LYS A 103 4.57 9.20 -15.07
N PRO A 104 5.57 10.11 -14.97
CA PRO A 104 6.93 9.81 -15.43
C PRO A 104 7.56 8.60 -14.71
N HIS A 105 7.19 8.38 -13.45
CA HIS A 105 7.63 7.20 -12.69
C HIS A 105 6.85 5.96 -13.12
N LEU A 106 5.54 6.08 -13.40
CA LEU A 106 4.74 4.98 -13.94
C LEU A 106 5.27 4.53 -15.31
N ASP A 107 5.71 5.47 -16.14
CA ASP A 107 6.31 5.18 -17.47
C ASP A 107 7.64 4.39 -17.38
N SER A 108 8.25 4.30 -16.19
CA SER A 108 9.45 3.49 -15.92
C SER A 108 9.12 2.05 -15.48
N ILE A 109 7.83 1.70 -15.41
CA ILE A 109 7.33 0.37 -15.08
C ILE A 109 7.19 -0.45 -16.36
N ASN A 110 7.54 -1.73 -16.30
CA ASN A 110 7.28 -2.69 -17.37
C ASN A 110 7.16 -4.11 -16.81
N ASN A 111 6.86 -5.09 -17.65
CA ASN A 111 6.75 -6.50 -17.27
C ASN A 111 5.96 -6.67 -15.95
N ILE A 112 4.70 -6.23 -15.97
CA ILE A 112 3.82 -6.22 -14.79
C ILE A 112 3.40 -7.65 -14.45
N HIS A 113 3.78 -8.12 -13.25
CA HIS A 113 3.40 -9.42 -12.70
C HIS A 113 2.03 -9.37 -12.01
N ALA A 114 1.71 -8.25 -11.36
CA ALA A 114 0.45 -8.07 -10.64
C ALA A 114 0.08 -6.60 -10.50
N LEU A 115 -1.23 -6.32 -10.60
CA LEU A 115 -1.85 -5.03 -10.24
C LEU A 115 -3.04 -5.30 -9.34
N GLU A 116 -3.14 -4.59 -8.21
CA GLU A 116 -4.22 -4.73 -7.25
C GLU A 116 -4.51 -6.20 -6.90
N ALA A 117 -3.44 -7.01 -6.77
CA ALA A 117 -3.55 -8.44 -6.56
C ALA A 117 -3.61 -8.82 -5.07
N PRO A 118 -4.50 -9.73 -4.70
CA PRO A 118 -4.54 -10.26 -3.34
C PRO A 118 -3.36 -11.21 -3.09
N LEU A 119 -2.75 -11.07 -1.92
CA LEU A 119 -1.64 -11.89 -1.46
C LEU A 119 -1.84 -12.30 0.00
N SER A 120 -1.31 -13.45 0.36
CA SER A 120 -1.27 -13.92 1.75
C SER A 120 0.06 -14.60 2.06
N SER A 121 0.39 -14.66 3.33
CA SER A 121 1.57 -15.36 3.84
C SER A 121 1.19 -16.23 5.02
N ASN A 122 1.47 -17.52 4.91
CA ASN A 122 1.33 -18.47 6.01
C ASN A 122 2.43 -18.27 7.06
N LEU A 123 3.60 -17.76 6.65
CA LEU A 123 4.70 -17.42 7.54
C LEU A 123 4.36 -16.21 8.42
N LEU A 124 3.84 -15.13 7.82
CA LEU A 124 3.52 -13.90 8.53
C LEU A 124 2.13 -13.93 9.18
N LYS A 125 1.26 -14.87 8.79
CA LYS A 125 -0.17 -14.90 9.15
C LYS A 125 -0.88 -13.57 8.80
N LEU A 126 -0.53 -13.01 7.64
CA LEU A 126 -1.06 -11.77 7.09
C LEU A 126 -1.62 -11.98 5.69
N ALA A 127 -2.51 -11.10 5.29
CA ALA A 127 -2.97 -11.00 3.91
C ALA A 127 -3.18 -9.54 3.52
N GLY A 128 -3.31 -9.28 2.22
CA GLY A 128 -3.53 -7.92 1.74
C GLY A 128 -3.68 -7.86 0.24
N ARG A 129 -3.71 -6.65 -0.27
CA ARG A 129 -3.74 -6.35 -1.70
C ARG A 129 -2.57 -5.43 -2.00
N VAL A 130 -1.68 -5.89 -2.87
CA VAL A 130 -0.52 -5.11 -3.33
C VAL A 130 -0.95 -4.21 -4.49
N ASP A 131 -0.46 -2.98 -4.53
CA ASP A 131 -0.77 -2.04 -5.61
C ASP A 131 -0.18 -2.53 -6.94
N CYS A 132 1.13 -2.79 -6.97
CA CYS A 132 1.81 -3.25 -8.18
C CYS A 132 3.04 -4.11 -7.86
N ILE A 133 3.26 -5.16 -8.66
CA ILE A 133 4.48 -5.96 -8.70
C ILE A 133 4.94 -5.97 -10.16
N ALA A 134 6.07 -5.37 -10.43
CA ALA A 134 6.54 -5.18 -11.81
C ALA A 134 8.05 -4.95 -11.85
N GLU A 135 8.62 -4.92 -13.03
CA GLU A 135 9.96 -4.37 -13.22
C GLU A 135 9.90 -2.83 -13.21
N TYR A 136 10.63 -2.24 -12.29
CA TYR A 136 10.85 -0.81 -12.22
C TYR A 136 12.29 -0.48 -12.60
N LYS A 137 12.48 0.23 -13.72
CA LYS A 137 13.81 0.46 -14.32
C LYS A 137 14.59 -0.84 -14.55
N GLY A 138 13.89 -1.89 -14.99
CA GLY A 138 14.49 -3.20 -15.31
C GLY A 138 14.74 -4.14 -14.13
N GLU A 139 14.31 -3.79 -12.91
CA GLU A 139 14.46 -4.63 -11.73
C GLU A 139 13.10 -4.96 -11.10
N LEU A 140 12.88 -6.23 -10.74
CA LEU A 140 11.64 -6.66 -10.08
C LEU A 140 11.46 -5.96 -8.73
N ALA A 141 10.33 -5.28 -8.58
CA ALA A 141 10.01 -4.44 -7.44
C ALA A 141 8.58 -4.65 -6.93
N ILE A 142 8.36 -4.37 -5.65
CA ILE A 142 7.05 -4.00 -5.11
C ILE A 142 6.93 -2.49 -5.24
N LEU A 143 5.83 -2.03 -5.83
CA LEU A 143 5.53 -0.61 -5.97
C LEU A 143 4.26 -0.27 -5.19
N ASP A 144 4.30 0.84 -4.47
CA ASP A 144 3.21 1.36 -3.67
C ASP A 144 2.98 2.84 -4.03
N PHE A 145 1.73 3.19 -4.35
CA PHE A 145 1.36 4.53 -4.75
C PHE A 145 0.72 5.28 -3.58
N LYS A 146 1.19 6.47 -3.31
CA LYS A 146 0.71 7.28 -2.18
C LYS A 146 0.36 8.69 -2.60
N THR A 147 -0.46 9.33 -1.79
CA THR A 147 -0.73 10.76 -1.93
C THR A 147 -0.49 11.47 -0.61
N SER A 148 0.01 12.68 -0.69
CA SER A 148 0.19 13.56 0.47
C SER A 148 -0.32 14.97 0.16
N THR A 149 -0.64 15.74 1.18
CA THR A 149 -0.91 17.17 1.02
C THR A 149 0.37 17.95 0.77
N LYS A 150 1.47 17.54 1.43
CA LYS A 150 2.80 18.17 1.34
C LYS A 150 3.85 17.10 1.15
N THR A 151 5.04 17.49 0.75
CA THR A 151 6.21 16.62 0.77
C THR A 151 6.42 16.02 2.17
N ILE A 152 6.73 14.72 2.20
CA ILE A 152 6.94 13.95 3.42
C ILE A 152 8.41 14.02 3.78
N ARG A 153 8.71 14.19 5.05
CA ARG A 153 10.09 14.15 5.55
C ARG A 153 10.66 12.74 5.42
N GLU A 154 11.92 12.63 5.08
CA GLU A 154 12.60 11.36 4.83
C GLU A 154 12.58 10.42 6.05
N ASP A 155 12.64 10.98 7.27
CA ASP A 155 12.55 10.20 8.50
C ASP A 155 11.17 9.54 8.74
N TRP A 156 10.11 10.01 8.06
CA TRP A 156 8.75 9.48 8.18
C TRP A 156 8.41 8.42 7.12
N ILE A 157 9.21 8.30 6.07
CA ILE A 157 8.97 7.37 4.97
C ILE A 157 9.13 5.89 5.39
N HIS A 158 9.91 5.64 6.44
CA HIS A 158 10.23 4.28 6.90
C HIS A 158 9.02 3.41 7.25
N ASP A 159 7.86 4.02 7.51
CA ASP A 159 6.63 3.28 7.80
C ASP A 159 5.94 2.73 6.54
N TYR A 160 6.26 3.28 5.36
CA TYR A 160 5.70 2.78 4.09
C TYR A 160 6.38 1.50 3.62
N PHE A 161 7.65 1.29 3.97
CA PHE A 161 8.39 0.11 3.53
C PHE A 161 8.05 -1.18 4.29
N ALA A 162 7.44 -1.09 5.46
CA ALA A 162 7.00 -2.28 6.19
C ALA A 162 5.86 -3.04 5.46
N PRO A 163 4.78 -2.39 4.98
CA PRO A 163 3.78 -3.05 4.13
C PRO A 163 4.36 -3.59 2.82
N GLU A 164 5.22 -2.84 2.13
CA GLU A 164 5.87 -3.29 0.89
C GLU A 164 6.73 -4.54 1.14
N THR A 165 7.44 -4.58 2.28
CA THR A 165 8.21 -5.76 2.70
C THR A 165 7.30 -6.97 2.94
N ALA A 166 6.12 -6.77 3.54
CA ALA A 166 5.14 -7.85 3.69
C ALA A 166 4.73 -8.42 2.34
N TYR A 167 4.43 -7.58 1.36
CA TYR A 167 4.06 -8.01 0.01
C TYR A 167 5.22 -8.69 -0.72
N ALA A 168 6.46 -8.22 -0.54
CA ALA A 168 7.63 -8.89 -1.09
C ALA A 168 7.81 -10.32 -0.55
N ILE A 169 7.55 -10.53 0.75
CA ILE A 169 7.58 -11.85 1.38
C ILE A 169 6.43 -12.72 0.86
N MET A 170 5.21 -12.20 0.80
CA MET A 170 4.04 -12.90 0.29
C MET A 170 4.22 -13.34 -1.17
N PHE A 171 4.75 -12.45 -2.01
CA PHE A 171 5.00 -12.77 -3.40
C PHE A 171 6.10 -13.82 -3.57
N GLN A 172 7.17 -13.74 -2.79
CA GLN A 172 8.22 -14.76 -2.78
C GLN A 172 7.70 -16.12 -2.28
N GLU A 173 6.81 -16.12 -1.27
CA GLU A 173 6.18 -17.35 -0.76
C GLU A 173 5.27 -18.00 -1.83
N LEU A 174 4.54 -17.18 -2.59
CA LEU A 174 3.64 -17.65 -3.65
C LEU A 174 4.40 -18.16 -4.90
N THR A 175 5.48 -17.48 -5.30
CA THR A 175 6.09 -17.66 -6.63
C THR A 175 7.52 -18.21 -6.61
N GLY A 176 8.19 -18.18 -5.46
CA GLY A 176 9.62 -18.46 -5.34
C GLY A 176 10.53 -17.29 -5.80
N LEU A 177 9.96 -16.24 -6.43
CA LEU A 177 10.75 -15.13 -6.94
C LEU A 177 11.12 -14.15 -5.83
N MET A 178 12.40 -13.85 -5.68
CA MET A 178 12.88 -12.89 -4.69
C MET A 178 12.75 -11.46 -5.21
N VAL A 179 11.95 -10.65 -4.52
CA VAL A 179 11.90 -9.20 -4.74
C VAL A 179 12.89 -8.51 -3.81
N LYS A 180 13.84 -7.78 -4.37
CA LYS A 180 14.86 -7.04 -3.61
C LYS A 180 14.55 -5.55 -3.48
N LYS A 181 13.82 -5.00 -4.45
CA LYS A 181 13.56 -3.58 -4.58
C LYS A 181 12.16 -3.23 -4.11
N LEU A 182 12.05 -2.20 -3.27
CA LEU A 182 10.79 -1.61 -2.84
C LEU A 182 10.75 -0.16 -3.33
N VAL A 183 9.61 0.27 -3.86
CA VAL A 183 9.46 1.57 -4.51
C VAL A 183 8.19 2.24 -4.04
N THR A 184 8.32 3.34 -3.30
CA THR A 184 7.17 4.19 -2.94
C THR A 184 7.17 5.43 -3.82
N ILE A 185 6.07 5.68 -4.53
CA ILE A 185 5.85 6.86 -5.37
C ILE A 185 4.76 7.71 -4.74
N ILE A 186 5.06 8.97 -4.42
CA ILE A 186 4.14 9.85 -3.68
C ILE A 186 3.81 11.07 -4.53
N ALA A 187 2.52 11.25 -4.86
CA ALA A 187 2.01 12.48 -5.43
C ALA A 187 1.68 13.48 -4.31
N CYS A 188 2.06 14.75 -4.47
CA CYS A 188 1.86 15.79 -3.47
C CYS A 188 0.91 16.89 -3.99
N GLU A 189 -0.11 17.30 -3.19
CA GLU A 189 -0.98 18.43 -3.57
C GLU A 189 -0.19 19.73 -3.67
N THR A 190 0.81 19.88 -2.78
CA THR A 190 1.75 21.01 -2.78
C THR A 190 3.17 20.49 -2.72
N GLY A 191 4.02 20.95 -3.62
CA GLY A 191 5.41 20.49 -3.76
C GLY A 191 5.57 19.43 -4.87
N GLU A 192 6.80 18.96 -4.99
CA GLU A 192 7.18 17.98 -6.01
C GLU A 192 6.78 16.55 -5.61
N PRO A 193 6.53 15.66 -6.58
CA PRO A 193 6.37 14.25 -6.30
C PRO A 193 7.65 13.68 -5.68
N GLN A 194 7.48 12.65 -4.84
CA GLN A 194 8.61 12.02 -4.19
C GLN A 194 8.72 10.56 -4.62
N LEU A 195 9.94 10.13 -4.89
CA LEU A 195 10.30 8.77 -5.21
C LEU A 195 11.27 8.24 -4.16
N PHE A 196 10.95 7.09 -3.58
CA PHE A 196 11.84 6.39 -2.66
C PHE A 196 12.07 4.97 -3.15
N GLU A 197 13.34 4.62 -3.34
CA GLU A 197 13.78 3.30 -3.75
C GLU A 197 14.70 2.72 -2.67
N ILE A 198 14.41 1.51 -2.20
CA ILE A 198 15.26 0.82 -1.24
C ILE A 198 15.47 -0.65 -1.61
N TYR A 199 16.64 -1.16 -1.22
CA TYR A 199 17.08 -2.53 -1.47
C TYR A 199 17.24 -3.36 -0.18
N ASP A 200 17.34 -2.72 0.99
CA ASP A 200 17.46 -3.40 2.28
C ASP A 200 16.08 -3.62 2.93
N LYS A 201 15.37 -4.66 2.47
CA LYS A 201 14.12 -5.06 3.09
C LYS A 201 14.27 -5.70 4.48
N PHE A 202 15.46 -6.15 4.88
CA PHE A 202 15.65 -6.85 6.16
C PHE A 202 15.43 -5.93 7.37
N LYS A 203 15.83 -4.67 7.26
CA LYS A 203 15.52 -3.65 8.27
C LYS A 203 14.01 -3.53 8.51
N TYR A 204 13.23 -3.55 7.44
CA TYR A 204 11.78 -3.38 7.50
C TYR A 204 11.04 -4.68 7.83
N ALA A 205 11.62 -5.85 7.54
CA ALA A 205 11.11 -7.14 8.01
C ALA A 205 11.12 -7.22 9.54
N ARG A 206 12.19 -6.72 10.19
CA ARG A 206 12.26 -6.62 11.66
C ARG A 206 11.20 -5.68 12.21
N LYS A 207 11.00 -4.51 11.57
CA LYS A 207 9.96 -3.54 11.94
C LYS A 207 8.56 -4.15 11.78
N LEU A 208 8.29 -4.81 10.66
CA LEU A 208 7.04 -5.52 10.39
C LEU A 208 6.75 -6.58 11.48
N LYS A 209 7.76 -7.39 11.83
CA LYS A 209 7.63 -8.36 12.92
C LYS A 209 7.22 -7.69 14.24
N GLY A 210 7.80 -6.54 14.57
CA GLY A 210 7.41 -5.74 15.75
C GLY A 210 5.93 -5.32 15.71
N TYR A 211 5.44 -4.87 14.55
CA TYR A 211 4.04 -4.50 14.38
C TYR A 211 3.08 -5.70 14.51
N ILE A 212 3.46 -6.85 13.94
CA ILE A 212 2.71 -8.10 14.08
C ILE A 212 2.63 -8.51 15.55
N CYS A 213 3.77 -8.54 16.25
CA CYS A 213 3.79 -8.86 17.68
C CYS A 213 2.89 -7.91 18.48
N LEU A 214 2.96 -6.61 18.22
CA LEU A 214 2.13 -5.62 18.92
C LEU A 214 0.63 -5.89 18.75
N LEU A 215 0.18 -6.28 17.54
CA LEU A 215 -1.23 -6.61 17.30
C LEU A 215 -1.69 -7.80 18.15
N TYR A 216 -0.85 -8.85 18.26
CA TYR A 216 -1.22 -10.09 18.96
C TYR A 216 -1.02 -10.04 20.48
N THR A 217 -0.17 -9.13 20.98
CA THR A 217 0.10 -8.97 22.42
C THR A 217 -0.75 -7.89 23.07
N SER A 218 -1.47 -7.08 22.27
CA SER A 218 -2.39 -6.08 22.83
C SER A 218 -3.61 -6.77 23.49
N PRO A 219 -4.05 -6.32 24.69
CA PRO A 219 -5.23 -6.87 25.35
C PRO A 219 -6.44 -6.88 24.42
N SER A 220 -7.17 -8.00 24.42
CA SER A 220 -8.44 -8.07 23.68
C SER A 220 -9.47 -7.15 24.37
N PRO A 221 -10.34 -6.45 23.60
CA PRO A 221 -11.44 -5.68 24.20
C PRO A 221 -12.44 -6.52 25.03
N ARG A 222 -12.21 -7.82 25.16
CA ARG A 222 -13.03 -8.71 26.00
C ARG A 222 -12.48 -8.86 27.43
N ASP A 223 -11.28 -8.33 27.70
CA ASP A 223 -10.59 -8.47 28.98
C ASP A 223 -10.60 -7.15 29.77
N SER A 224 -11.47 -6.20 29.39
CA SER A 224 -11.68 -4.92 30.09
C SER A 224 -13.15 -4.69 30.41
#